data_9fd9f453f334f23b10fedf0afd52de2d
#
_entry.id   9fd9f453f334f23b10fedf0afd52de2d
#
_cell.length_a   1.000
_cell.length_b   1.000
_cell.length_c   1.000
_cell.angle_alpha   90.00
_cell.angle_beta   90.00
_cell.angle_gamma   90.00
#
_symmetry.space_group_name_H-M   'P 1'
#
loop_
_entity.id
_entity.type
_entity.pdbx_description
1 polymer ?
#
loop_
_entity_poly.entity_id
_entity_poly.type
_entity_poly.pdbx_seq_one_letter_code
_entity_poly.pdbx_strand_id
1 'polypeptide(L)'
;MQHTRARARPVASMQPARGHGRALVPINFRLSPMEIDYIVAHAGASLLLVDPELDAALAGVKCARRMVLGPESDAALFRHGVAPAAWTPDEHATATINYTSGTTARPKGVQLTHRNLWINATTFALHAGVNDRDVYLHTLPMFHCNGWGMPFALPGLGAQQIV
;
A
#
# COMPACT_ATOMS: atom_id res chain seq x y z
N MET A 1 -21.80 7.50 6.34
CA MET A 1 -20.69 7.23 7.27
C MET A 1 -19.91 5.93 7.00
N GLN A 2 -20.49 4.89 6.40
CA GLN A 2 -19.79 3.63 6.10
C GLN A 2 -18.77 3.73 4.94
N HIS A 3 -19.01 4.58 3.93
CA HIS A 3 -18.07 4.75 2.79
C HIS A 3 -16.72 5.38 3.16
N THR A 4 -16.68 6.20 4.19
CA THR A 4 -15.43 6.87 4.61
C THR A 4 -14.45 5.91 5.29
N ARG A 5 -14.97 4.91 6.04
CA ARG A 5 -14.13 3.90 6.72
C ARG A 5 -13.48 2.92 5.73
N ALA A 6 -14.16 2.56 4.65
CA ALA A 6 -13.62 1.65 3.65
C ALA A 6 -12.43 2.27 2.88
N ARG A 7 -12.43 3.59 2.67
CA ARG A 7 -11.34 4.29 1.95
C ARG A 7 -10.09 4.53 2.79
N ALA A 8 -10.20 4.58 4.12
CA ALA A 8 -9.06 4.74 5.02
C ALA A 8 -8.21 3.47 5.19
N ARG A 9 -8.80 2.28 4.92
CA ARG A 9 -8.13 0.98 5.08
C ARG A 9 -6.86 0.80 4.24
N PRO A 10 -6.81 1.21 2.96
CA PRO A 10 -5.58 1.10 2.17
C PRO A 10 -4.41 1.83 2.80
N VAL A 11 -4.60 3.05 3.31
CA VAL A 11 -3.52 3.82 3.97
C VAL A 11 -3.08 3.14 5.25
N ALA A 12 -4.03 2.71 6.09
CA ALA A 12 -3.73 2.05 7.35
C ALA A 12 -3.00 0.71 7.15
N SER A 13 -3.27 -0.03 6.07
CA SER A 13 -2.58 -1.29 5.76
C SER A 13 -1.20 -1.10 5.12
N MET A 14 -0.92 0.05 4.50
CA MET A 14 0.37 0.34 3.89
C MET A 14 1.51 0.51 4.91
N GLN A 15 1.24 1.12 6.05
CA GLN A 15 2.26 1.40 7.06
C GLN A 15 2.74 0.15 7.83
N PRO A 16 1.86 -0.74 8.34
CA PRO A 16 2.29 -1.93 9.04
C PRO A 16 3.12 -2.89 8.19
N ALA A 17 2.78 -3.05 6.91
CA ALA A 17 3.53 -3.93 6.03
C ALA A 17 5.01 -3.56 5.95
N ARG A 18 5.31 -2.26 5.95
CA ARG A 18 6.69 -1.73 5.87
C ARG A 18 7.46 -1.83 7.18
N GLY A 19 6.79 -1.63 8.31
CA GLY A 19 7.42 -1.69 9.62
C GLY A 19 7.87 -3.09 10.05
N HIS A 20 7.61 -4.12 9.21
CA HIS A 20 7.93 -5.51 9.50
C HIS A 20 8.74 -6.20 8.40
N GLY A 21 9.48 -5.43 7.58
CA GLY A 21 10.32 -5.97 6.52
C GLY A 21 9.54 -6.62 5.36
N ARG A 22 8.28 -6.21 5.14
CA ARG A 22 7.43 -6.73 4.07
C ARG A 22 7.29 -5.72 2.95
N ALA A 23 7.38 -6.19 1.71
CA ALA A 23 7.11 -5.36 0.54
C ALA A 23 5.61 -5.25 0.28
N LEU A 24 5.13 -4.03 0.03
CA LEU A 24 3.77 -3.77 -0.39
C LEU A 24 3.67 -3.78 -1.91
N VAL A 25 2.64 -4.43 -2.45
CA VAL A 25 2.33 -4.44 -3.89
C VAL A 25 0.97 -3.76 -4.09
N PRO A 26 0.91 -2.44 -4.33
CA PRO A 26 -0.35 -1.76 -4.60
C PRO A 26 -0.84 -2.11 -6.01
N ILE A 27 -2.02 -2.71 -6.10
CA ILE A 27 -2.57 -3.20 -7.37
C ILE A 27 -3.66 -2.25 -7.84
N ASN A 28 -3.63 -1.93 -9.14
CA ASN A 28 -4.70 -1.18 -9.79
C ASN A 28 -5.97 -2.05 -9.88
N PHE A 29 -7.01 -1.64 -9.17
CA PHE A 29 -8.28 -2.36 -9.11
C PHE A 29 -9.07 -2.36 -10.44
N ARG A 30 -8.64 -1.55 -11.42
CA ARG A 30 -9.25 -1.49 -12.77
C ARG A 30 -8.70 -2.54 -13.73
N LEU A 31 -7.65 -3.27 -13.33
CA LEU A 31 -7.09 -4.36 -14.11
C LEU A 31 -8.05 -5.56 -14.15
N SER A 32 -7.96 -6.36 -15.19
CA SER A 32 -8.68 -7.61 -15.27
C SER A 32 -8.22 -8.61 -14.20
N PRO A 33 -9.05 -9.57 -13.78
CA PRO A 33 -8.64 -10.61 -12.83
C PRO A 33 -7.41 -11.39 -13.28
N MET A 34 -7.23 -11.59 -14.57
CA MET A 34 -6.08 -12.30 -15.15
C MET A 34 -4.79 -11.49 -14.99
N GLU A 35 -4.85 -10.17 -15.17
CA GLU A 35 -3.69 -9.29 -14.95
C GLU A 35 -3.33 -9.20 -13.47
N ILE A 36 -4.34 -9.18 -12.60
CA ILE A 36 -4.14 -9.18 -11.14
C ILE A 36 -3.51 -10.51 -10.69
N ASP A 37 -3.99 -11.65 -11.21
CA ASP A 37 -3.41 -12.97 -10.92
C ASP A 37 -1.94 -13.03 -11.34
N TYR A 38 -1.63 -12.52 -12.54
CA TYR A 38 -0.24 -12.40 -13.00
C TYR A 38 0.62 -11.57 -12.04
N ILE A 39 0.13 -10.40 -11.61
CA ILE A 39 0.86 -9.50 -10.69
C ILE A 39 1.10 -10.19 -9.35
N VAL A 40 0.08 -10.82 -8.78
CA VAL A 40 0.17 -11.54 -7.50
C VAL A 40 1.21 -12.67 -7.58
N ALA A 41 1.16 -13.47 -8.65
CA ALA A 41 2.11 -14.55 -8.87
C ALA A 41 3.54 -14.04 -9.14
N HIS A 42 3.69 -13.05 -10.02
CA HIS A 42 4.99 -12.49 -10.40
C HIS A 42 5.69 -11.76 -9.24
N ALA A 43 4.92 -11.08 -8.38
CA ALA A 43 5.45 -10.44 -7.18
C ALA A 43 5.77 -11.43 -6.06
N GLY A 44 5.37 -12.69 -6.17
CA GLY A 44 5.48 -13.68 -5.09
C GLY A 44 4.68 -13.29 -3.84
N ALA A 45 3.52 -12.63 -4.04
CA ALA A 45 2.72 -12.15 -2.93
C ALA A 45 2.17 -13.31 -2.09
N SER A 46 2.44 -13.31 -0.79
CA SER A 46 1.96 -14.34 0.14
C SER A 46 0.61 -14.02 0.77
N LEU A 47 0.18 -12.75 0.72
CA LEU A 47 -1.10 -12.28 1.24
C LEU A 47 -1.72 -11.31 0.25
N LEU A 48 -2.97 -11.57 -0.12
CA LEU A 48 -3.82 -10.68 -0.92
C LEU A 48 -4.92 -10.10 -0.04
N LEU A 49 -4.92 -8.77 0.10
CA LEU A 49 -6.00 -8.01 0.75
C LEU A 49 -6.98 -7.53 -0.33
N VAL A 50 -8.25 -7.89 -0.20
CA VAL A 50 -9.27 -7.63 -1.21
C VAL A 50 -10.37 -6.76 -0.64
N ASP A 51 -10.76 -5.73 -1.38
CA ASP A 51 -11.97 -4.95 -1.07
C ASP A 51 -13.21 -5.83 -1.24
N PRO A 52 -14.21 -5.77 -0.33
CA PRO A 52 -15.44 -6.56 -0.45
C PRO A 52 -16.17 -6.40 -1.79
N GLU A 53 -16.13 -5.20 -2.40
CA GLU A 53 -16.78 -4.95 -3.70
C GLU A 53 -16.10 -5.70 -4.86
N LEU A 54 -14.82 -6.06 -4.69
CA LEU A 54 -14.04 -6.78 -5.69
C LEU A 54 -13.94 -8.29 -5.41
N ASP A 55 -14.45 -8.74 -4.28
CA ASP A 55 -14.25 -10.11 -3.80
C ASP A 55 -14.71 -11.17 -4.81
N ALA A 56 -15.93 -11.04 -5.31
CA ALA A 56 -16.50 -11.96 -6.28
C ALA A 56 -15.74 -11.97 -7.61
N ALA A 57 -15.35 -10.79 -8.10
CA ALA A 57 -14.62 -10.65 -9.36
C ALA A 57 -13.20 -11.25 -9.28
N LEU A 58 -12.58 -11.22 -8.11
CA LEU A 58 -11.23 -11.71 -7.88
C LEU A 58 -11.19 -13.10 -7.24
N ALA A 59 -12.29 -13.84 -7.18
CA ALA A 59 -12.36 -15.16 -6.57
C ALA A 59 -11.38 -16.18 -7.22
N GLY A 60 -11.06 -16.02 -8.50
CA GLY A 60 -10.13 -16.88 -9.25
C GLY A 60 -8.65 -16.52 -9.07
N VAL A 61 -8.32 -15.40 -8.43
CA VAL A 61 -6.92 -14.97 -8.23
C VAL A 61 -6.26 -15.84 -7.16
N LYS A 62 -5.13 -16.45 -7.52
CA LYS A 62 -4.42 -17.39 -6.65
C LYS A 62 -3.42 -16.68 -5.76
N CYS A 63 -3.56 -16.87 -4.45
CA CYS A 63 -2.61 -16.39 -3.45
C CYS A 63 -2.58 -17.37 -2.28
N ALA A 64 -1.43 -17.50 -1.61
CA ALA A 64 -1.29 -18.41 -0.46
C ALA A 64 -2.25 -18.07 0.67
N ARG A 65 -2.49 -16.77 0.90
CA ARG A 65 -3.46 -16.28 1.87
C ARG A 65 -4.27 -15.14 1.23
N ARG A 66 -5.58 -15.20 1.39
CA ARG A 66 -6.52 -14.19 0.92
C ARG A 66 -7.36 -13.70 2.09
N MET A 67 -7.57 -12.40 2.17
CA MET A 67 -8.36 -11.78 3.23
C MET A 67 -9.22 -10.67 2.64
N VAL A 68 -10.52 -10.80 2.80
CA VAL A 68 -11.47 -9.74 2.44
C VAL A 68 -11.48 -8.70 3.55
N LEU A 69 -11.35 -7.43 3.19
CA LEU A 69 -11.29 -6.33 4.14
C LEU A 69 -12.67 -6.09 4.77
N GLY A 70 -12.72 -6.04 6.08
CA GLY A 70 -13.95 -5.86 6.85
C GLY A 70 -13.68 -5.86 8.35
N PRO A 71 -14.74 -5.81 9.19
CA PRO A 71 -14.57 -5.79 10.64
C PRO A 71 -13.80 -7.00 11.18
N GLU A 72 -14.00 -8.18 10.60
CA GLU A 72 -13.30 -9.41 11.00
C GLU A 72 -11.81 -9.36 10.64
N SER A 73 -11.48 -8.90 9.42
CA SER A 73 -10.09 -8.73 9.00
C SER A 73 -9.41 -7.62 9.79
N ASP A 74 -10.12 -6.56 10.16
CA ASP A 74 -9.58 -5.47 10.96
C ASP A 74 -9.12 -5.98 12.33
N ALA A 75 -9.89 -6.87 12.98
CA ALA A 75 -9.51 -7.50 14.24
C ALA A 75 -8.25 -8.37 14.12
N ALA A 76 -8.02 -8.98 12.97
CA ALA A 76 -6.83 -9.79 12.71
C ALA A 76 -5.60 -8.96 12.34
N LEU A 77 -5.82 -7.83 11.63
CA LEU A 77 -4.75 -6.96 11.12
C LEU A 77 -4.28 -5.92 12.16
N PHE A 78 -5.22 -5.38 12.94
CA PHE A 78 -4.93 -4.31 13.91
C PHE A 78 -4.95 -4.88 15.33
N ARG A 79 -3.80 -5.35 15.79
CA ARG A 79 -3.63 -5.86 17.16
C ARG A 79 -3.19 -4.72 18.08
N HIS A 80 -4.06 -4.33 19.00
CA HIS A 80 -3.73 -3.35 20.02
C HIS A 80 -2.93 -4.01 21.17
N GLY A 81 -1.95 -3.29 21.71
CA GLY A 81 -1.16 -3.74 22.86
C GLY A 81 -0.16 -4.87 22.59
N VAL A 82 0.00 -5.29 21.33
CA VAL A 82 0.99 -6.30 20.95
C VAL A 82 2.23 -5.60 20.40
N ALA A 83 3.40 -5.94 20.95
CA ALA A 83 4.66 -5.42 20.43
C ALA A 83 4.86 -5.89 18.98
N PRO A 84 5.33 -5.01 18.07
CA PRO A 84 5.69 -5.41 16.72
C PRO A 84 6.73 -6.52 16.72
N ALA A 85 6.66 -7.42 15.75
CA ALA A 85 7.71 -8.41 15.56
C ALA A 85 9.06 -7.72 15.33
N ALA A 86 10.10 -8.24 15.95
CA ALA A 86 11.45 -7.72 15.78
C ALA A 86 11.84 -7.79 14.29
N TRP A 87 12.34 -6.68 13.75
CA TRP A 87 12.83 -6.58 12.39
C TRP A 87 14.10 -5.74 12.40
N THR A 88 15.14 -6.24 11.74
CA THR A 88 16.37 -5.47 11.54
C THR A 88 16.16 -4.49 10.39
N PRO A 89 16.24 -3.16 10.65
CA PRO A 89 16.07 -2.17 9.60
C PRO A 89 17.13 -2.32 8.51
N ASP A 90 16.67 -2.38 7.26
CA ASP A 90 17.52 -2.33 6.07
C ASP A 90 16.94 -1.30 5.09
N GLU A 91 17.60 -0.17 4.93
CA GLU A 91 17.14 0.89 4.05
C GLU A 91 17.17 0.50 2.56
N HIS A 92 17.95 -0.50 2.19
CA HIS A 92 18.06 -1.01 0.83
C HIS A 92 17.08 -2.13 0.51
N ALA A 93 16.39 -2.67 1.53
CA ALA A 93 15.34 -3.65 1.30
C ALA A 93 14.16 -3.04 0.52
N THR A 94 13.53 -3.88 -0.31
CA THR A 94 12.33 -3.49 -1.07
C THR A 94 11.18 -3.16 -0.13
N ALA A 95 10.67 -1.96 -0.21
CA ALA A 95 9.51 -1.50 0.56
C ALA A 95 8.20 -1.60 -0.24
N THR A 96 8.24 -1.30 -1.55
CA THR A 96 7.08 -1.44 -2.44
C THR A 96 7.48 -1.97 -3.81
N ILE A 97 6.55 -2.67 -4.48
CA ILE A 97 6.70 -3.09 -5.88
C ILE A 97 5.54 -2.49 -6.66
N ASN A 98 5.83 -1.51 -7.50
CA ASN A 98 4.83 -0.81 -8.30
C ASN A 98 4.82 -1.34 -9.72
N TYR A 99 3.67 -1.83 -10.19
CA TYR A 99 3.54 -2.34 -11.55
C TYR A 99 3.20 -1.22 -12.52
N THR A 100 3.97 -1.19 -13.61
CA THR A 100 3.77 -0.24 -14.72
C THR A 100 3.30 -1.00 -15.96
N SER A 101 2.50 -0.34 -16.79
CA SER A 101 1.96 -0.91 -18.03
C SER A 101 3.01 -1.15 -19.13
N GLY A 102 4.28 -0.93 -18.89
CA GLY A 102 5.40 -1.18 -19.80
C GLY A 102 5.08 -1.16 -21.31
N THR A 103 6.04 -0.88 -22.15
CA THR A 103 5.91 -0.96 -23.64
C THR A 103 5.83 -2.42 -24.16
N THR A 104 5.97 -3.39 -23.31
CA THR A 104 5.89 -4.85 -23.61
C THR A 104 4.59 -5.42 -23.06
N ALA A 105 4.13 -6.54 -23.62
CA ALA A 105 2.82 -7.17 -23.37
C ALA A 105 2.50 -7.52 -21.89
N ARG A 106 3.46 -7.41 -20.96
CA ARG A 106 3.25 -7.72 -19.56
C ARG A 106 3.72 -6.60 -18.63
N PRO A 107 2.97 -6.30 -17.55
CA PRO A 107 3.37 -5.31 -16.55
C PRO A 107 4.73 -5.64 -15.92
N LYS A 108 5.53 -4.60 -15.68
CA LYS A 108 6.84 -4.71 -15.01
C LYS A 108 6.73 -4.22 -13.57
N GLY A 109 7.27 -4.97 -12.62
CA GLY A 109 7.34 -4.60 -11.22
C GLY A 109 8.57 -3.76 -10.92
N VAL A 110 8.38 -2.50 -10.58
CA VAL A 110 9.44 -1.58 -10.15
C VAL A 110 9.57 -1.67 -8.64
N GLN A 111 10.72 -2.13 -8.16
CA GLN A 111 11.03 -2.21 -6.74
C GLN A 111 11.53 -0.87 -6.24
N LEU A 112 10.89 -0.33 -5.21
CA LEU A 112 11.33 0.86 -4.48
C LEU A 112 11.79 0.45 -3.09
N THR A 113 12.99 0.88 -2.71
CA THR A 113 13.56 0.61 -1.39
C THR A 113 13.01 1.56 -0.33
N HIS A 114 13.21 1.23 0.94
CA HIS A 114 12.91 2.15 2.05
C HIS A 114 13.63 3.48 1.88
N ARG A 115 14.89 3.46 1.43
CA ARG A 115 15.68 4.65 1.13
C ARG A 115 15.05 5.50 0.02
N ASN A 116 14.59 4.88 -1.08
CA ASN A 116 13.91 5.62 -2.16
C ASN A 116 12.67 6.36 -1.62
N LEU A 117 11.85 5.67 -0.83
CA LEU A 117 10.64 6.26 -0.26
C LEU A 117 10.95 7.39 0.72
N TRP A 118 11.98 7.22 1.56
CA TRP A 118 12.42 8.24 2.50
C TRP A 118 12.90 9.50 1.78
N ILE A 119 13.79 9.36 0.79
CA ILE A 119 14.32 10.50 0.03
C ILE A 119 13.17 11.22 -0.70
N ASN A 120 12.29 10.48 -1.38
CA ASN A 120 11.15 11.09 -2.08
C ASN A 120 10.23 11.84 -1.10
N ALA A 121 9.87 11.23 0.02
CA ALA A 121 9.00 11.83 1.03
C ALA A 121 9.62 13.12 1.61
N THR A 122 10.90 13.07 1.98
CA THR A 122 11.60 14.21 2.58
C THR A 122 11.75 15.36 1.59
N THR A 123 12.16 15.04 0.35
CA THR A 123 12.31 16.03 -0.72
C THR A 123 10.98 16.70 -1.04
N PHE A 124 9.92 15.93 -1.17
CA PHE A 124 8.58 16.47 -1.42
C PHE A 124 8.15 17.40 -0.28
N ALA A 125 8.31 16.96 0.96
CA ALA A 125 7.95 17.74 2.14
C ALA A 125 8.65 19.10 2.16
N LEU A 126 9.94 19.12 1.88
CA LEU A 126 10.72 20.34 1.81
C LEU A 126 10.24 21.29 0.71
N HIS A 127 10.00 20.78 -0.50
CA HIS A 127 9.57 21.60 -1.63
C HIS A 127 8.12 22.09 -1.51
N ALA A 128 7.24 21.28 -0.95
CA ALA A 128 5.83 21.63 -0.76
C ALA A 128 5.58 22.47 0.51
N GLY A 129 6.57 22.57 1.41
CA GLY A 129 6.44 23.27 2.67
C GLY A 129 5.42 22.66 3.63
N VAL A 130 5.14 21.36 3.48
CA VAL A 130 4.15 20.64 4.32
C VAL A 130 4.64 20.54 5.76
N ASN A 131 3.74 20.75 6.72
CA ASN A 131 4.03 20.67 8.15
C ASN A 131 2.86 20.05 8.93
N ASP A 132 2.98 19.95 10.23
CA ASP A 132 2.01 19.32 11.16
C ASP A 132 0.66 20.04 11.31
N ARG A 133 0.52 21.26 10.74
CA ARG A 133 -0.73 22.02 10.73
C ARG A 133 -1.55 21.79 9.47
N ASP A 134 -0.99 21.09 8.48
CA ASP A 134 -1.66 20.85 7.23
C ASP A 134 -2.64 19.68 7.31
N VAL A 135 -3.71 19.80 6.53
CA VAL A 135 -4.71 18.75 6.33
C VAL A 135 -4.70 18.39 4.86
N TYR A 136 -4.28 17.15 4.55
CA TYR A 136 -4.17 16.66 3.19
C TYR A 136 -5.32 15.73 2.82
N LEU A 137 -6.02 16.05 1.74
CA LEU A 137 -7.03 15.17 1.15
C LEU A 137 -6.40 14.31 0.06
N HIS A 138 -6.46 12.97 0.23
CA HIS A 138 -5.98 12.03 -0.77
C HIS A 138 -6.90 11.97 -1.98
N THR A 139 -6.50 12.62 -3.07
CA THR A 139 -7.22 12.63 -4.35
C THR A 139 -6.58 11.73 -5.41
N LEU A 140 -5.33 11.33 -5.18
CA LEU A 140 -4.57 10.50 -6.11
C LEU A 140 -4.73 9.01 -5.80
N PRO A 141 -4.84 8.14 -6.82
CA PRO A 141 -4.91 6.71 -6.62
C PRO A 141 -3.66 6.17 -5.95
N MET A 142 -3.80 5.46 -4.82
CA MET A 142 -2.65 4.94 -4.08
C MET A 142 -1.90 3.81 -4.80
N PHE A 143 -2.55 3.13 -5.74
CA PHE A 143 -1.91 2.11 -6.56
C PHE A 143 -0.99 2.70 -7.65
N HIS A 144 -1.11 4.00 -7.96
CA HIS A 144 -0.26 4.68 -8.93
C HIS A 144 0.74 5.58 -8.22
N CYS A 145 2.04 5.34 -8.44
CA CYS A 145 3.14 6.07 -7.79
C CYS A 145 2.98 6.19 -6.26
N ASN A 146 2.33 5.21 -5.61
CA ASN A 146 2.02 5.22 -4.18
C ASN A 146 1.32 6.52 -3.73
N GLY A 147 0.38 7.05 -4.54
CA GLY A 147 -0.26 8.33 -4.25
C GLY A 147 0.76 9.49 -4.15
N TRP A 148 1.78 9.48 -5.00
CA TRP A 148 2.91 10.42 -5.00
C TRP A 148 3.75 10.39 -3.72
N GLY A 149 3.74 9.27 -3.00
CA GLY A 149 4.47 9.11 -1.75
C GLY A 149 3.84 9.83 -0.54
N MET A 150 2.67 10.46 -0.71
CA MET A 150 1.98 11.18 0.37
C MET A 150 1.66 10.30 1.57
N PRO A 151 1.19 9.05 1.41
CA PRO A 151 0.98 8.14 2.54
C PRO A 151 2.21 7.91 3.41
N PHE A 152 3.39 8.26 2.91
CA PHE A 152 4.67 8.13 3.62
C PHE A 152 5.20 9.46 4.13
N ALA A 153 5.05 10.53 3.36
CA ALA A 153 5.52 11.85 3.72
C ALA A 153 4.71 12.46 4.87
N LEU A 154 3.40 12.45 4.74
CA LEU A 154 2.51 13.11 5.68
C LEU A 154 2.60 12.59 7.12
N PRO A 155 2.62 11.26 7.38
CA PRO A 155 2.83 10.76 8.74
C PRO A 155 4.18 11.13 9.33
N GLY A 156 5.22 11.20 8.50
CA GLY A 156 6.57 11.63 8.92
C GLY A 156 6.64 13.09 9.34
N LEU A 157 5.71 13.92 8.86
CA LEU A 157 5.60 15.35 9.16
C LEU A 157 4.54 15.68 10.19
N GLY A 158 3.74 14.69 10.63
CA GLY A 158 2.64 14.91 11.56
C GLY A 158 1.39 15.54 10.92
N ALA A 159 1.34 15.67 9.58
CA ALA A 159 0.20 16.24 8.89
C ALA A 159 -1.03 15.33 8.94
N GLN A 160 -2.22 15.92 9.11
CA GLN A 160 -3.48 15.18 9.11
C GLN A 160 -3.83 14.68 7.71
N GLN A 161 -4.33 13.46 7.61
CA GLN A 161 -4.73 12.84 6.35
C GLN A 161 -6.23 12.56 6.33
N ILE A 162 -6.86 12.86 5.19
CA ILE A 162 -8.26 12.53 4.87
C ILE A 162 -8.24 11.63 3.63
N VAL A 163 -8.94 10.48 3.68
CA VAL A 163 -9.01 9.48 2.60
C VAL A 163 -10.45 9.32 2.12
#